data_fd508c80796b5809c8492790da7bfa35
#
_entry.id   fd508c80796b5809c8492790da7bfa35
#
_cell.length_a   1.000
_cell.length_b   1.000
_cell.length_c   1.000
_cell.angle_alpha   90.00
_cell.angle_beta   90.00
_cell.angle_gamma   90.00
#
_symmetry.space_group_name_H-M   'P 1'
#
loop_
_entity.id
_entity.type
_entity.pdbx_description
1 polymer ?
#
loop_
_entity_poly.entity_id
_entity_poly.type
_entity_poly.pdbx_seq_one_letter_code
_entity_poly.pdbx_strand_id
1 'polypeptide(L)'
;MTSSRYSPQLSKSRFMAGLQCLKRLYLECYERELADPIDERQQAIFDTGTGVGELAREMYPNGRLVEEQYFELAKAIKTTENVLADITVPAIFEGAFAFEKIR
;
A
#
# COMPACT_ATOMS: atom_id res chain seq x y z
N MET A 1 28.82 -2.17 1.65
CA MET A 1 27.64 -1.49 2.19
C MET A 1 26.42 -1.77 1.35
N THR A 2 25.57 -2.56 1.91
CA THR A 2 24.35 -2.96 1.21
C THR A 2 23.34 -1.81 1.08
N SER A 3 23.44 -0.81 1.96
CA SER A 3 22.54 0.34 1.97
C SER A 3 22.55 1.15 0.68
N SER A 4 23.65 1.13 -0.09
CA SER A 4 23.76 1.85 -1.35
C SER A 4 22.78 1.36 -2.42
N ARG A 5 22.30 0.13 -2.28
CA ARG A 5 21.34 -0.47 -3.22
C ARG A 5 19.89 -0.31 -2.78
N TYR A 6 19.67 0.08 -1.54
CA TYR A 6 18.34 0.31 -1.04
C TYR A 6 17.87 1.69 -1.42
N SER A 7 16.81 1.74 -2.18
CA SER A 7 16.20 2.99 -2.60
C SER A 7 14.72 2.93 -2.23
N PRO A 8 14.35 3.49 -1.08
CA PRO A 8 12.96 3.45 -0.64
C PRO A 8 12.07 4.25 -1.59
N GLN A 9 10.90 3.70 -1.87
CA GLN A 9 9.91 4.38 -2.69
C GLN A 9 9.05 5.28 -1.82
N LEU A 10 8.62 6.40 -2.37
CA LEU A 10 7.68 7.28 -1.72
C LEU A 10 6.27 6.71 -1.87
N SER A 11 5.56 6.59 -0.77
CA SER A 11 4.16 6.20 -0.71
C SER A 11 3.36 7.32 -0.04
N LYS A 12 2.03 7.23 -0.10
CA LYS A 12 1.18 8.21 0.58
C LYS A 12 1.53 8.33 2.06
N SER A 13 1.68 7.22 2.76
CA SER A 13 1.97 7.23 4.19
C SER A 13 3.35 7.82 4.49
N ARG A 14 4.35 7.53 3.67
CA ARG A 14 5.67 8.11 3.81
C ARG A 14 5.67 9.60 3.50
N PHE A 15 4.94 10.02 2.49
CA PHE A 15 4.77 11.44 2.18
C PHE A 15 4.16 12.19 3.37
N MET A 16 3.11 11.65 3.96
CA MET A 16 2.47 12.25 5.13
C MET A 16 3.40 12.29 6.35
N ALA A 17 4.18 11.23 6.56
CA ALA A 17 5.17 11.19 7.62
C ALA A 17 6.22 12.30 7.43
N GLY A 18 6.68 12.49 6.20
CA GLY A 18 7.66 13.54 5.88
C GLY A 18 7.14 14.95 6.07
N LEU A 19 5.85 15.18 5.77
CA LEU A 19 5.21 16.47 6.02
C LEU A 19 5.14 16.77 7.53
N GLN A 20 4.93 15.75 8.33
CA GLN A 20 4.88 15.91 9.78
C GLN A 20 6.27 16.13 10.37
N CYS A 21 7.24 15.32 9.96
CA CYS A 21 8.60 15.38 10.50
C CYS A 21 9.56 14.60 9.59
N LEU A 22 10.61 15.25 9.09
CA LEU A 22 11.60 14.59 8.23
C LEU A 22 12.30 13.43 8.92
N LYS A 23 12.55 13.55 10.23
CA LYS A 23 13.12 12.46 11.00
C LYS A 23 12.21 11.23 11.02
N ARG A 24 10.91 11.44 11.14
CA ARG A 24 9.93 10.36 11.09
C ARG A 24 9.99 9.64 9.74
N LEU A 25 10.07 10.38 8.65
CA LEU A 25 10.20 9.79 7.32
C LEU A 25 11.47 8.92 7.24
N TYR A 26 12.60 9.44 7.73
CA TYR A 26 13.84 8.67 7.74
C TYR A 26 13.69 7.38 8.53
N LEU A 27 13.11 7.45 9.73
CA LEU A 27 12.91 6.29 10.59
C LEU A 27 12.00 5.25 9.93
N GLU A 28 10.94 5.68 9.27
CA GLU A 28 10.03 4.76 8.58
C GLU A 28 10.69 4.08 7.38
N CYS A 29 11.63 4.75 6.72
CA CYS A 29 12.32 4.17 5.57
C CYS A 29 13.46 3.23 5.97
N TYR A 30 14.17 3.52 7.04
CA TYR A 30 15.44 2.87 7.35
C TYR A 30 15.49 2.18 8.72
N GLU A 31 14.62 2.53 9.64
CA GLU A 31 14.65 2.05 11.03
C GLU A 31 13.25 1.63 11.52
N ARG A 32 12.55 0.85 10.70
CA ARG A 32 11.17 0.45 11.01
C ARG A 32 11.04 -0.36 12.28
N GLU A 33 12.09 -1.07 12.67
CA GLU A 33 12.11 -1.86 13.89
C GLU A 33 12.00 -1.01 15.17
N LEU A 34 12.24 0.30 15.06
CA LEU A 34 12.10 1.22 16.19
C LEU A 34 10.65 1.71 16.39
N ALA A 35 9.75 1.35 15.47
CA ALA A 35 8.36 1.78 15.56
C ALA A 35 7.66 1.16 16.77
N ASP A 36 6.80 1.94 17.41
CA ASP A 36 5.95 1.44 18.48
C ASP A 36 4.97 0.40 17.96
N PRO A 37 4.59 -0.59 18.76
CA PRO A 37 3.57 -1.54 18.37
C PRO A 37 2.22 -0.83 18.17
N ILE A 38 1.40 -1.39 17.28
CA ILE A 38 0.06 -0.86 17.01
C ILE A 38 -0.79 -1.03 18.26
N ASP A 39 -1.37 0.06 18.76
CA ASP A 39 -2.27 0.03 19.90
C ASP A 39 -3.71 -0.32 19.47
N GLU A 40 -4.60 -0.49 20.45
CA GLU A 40 -6.00 -0.84 20.18
C GLU A 40 -6.73 0.21 19.36
N ARG A 41 -6.41 1.48 19.57
CA ARG A 41 -7.03 2.59 18.87
C ARG A 41 -6.67 2.59 17.39
N GLN A 42 -5.40 2.39 17.08
CA GLN A 42 -4.93 2.28 15.70
C GLN A 42 -5.50 1.05 15.03
N GLN A 43 -5.57 -0.07 15.75
CA GLN A 43 -6.14 -1.29 15.21
C GLN A 43 -7.62 -1.12 14.87
N ALA A 44 -8.37 -0.41 15.70
CA ALA A 44 -9.78 -0.12 15.43
C ALA A 44 -9.95 0.72 14.15
N ILE A 45 -9.07 1.68 13.91
CA ILE A 45 -9.08 2.48 12.69
C ILE A 45 -8.80 1.60 11.46
N PHE A 46 -7.83 0.71 11.55
CA PHE A 46 -7.51 -0.23 10.46
C PHE A 46 -8.68 -1.18 10.19
N ASP A 47 -9.30 -1.71 11.23
CA ASP A 47 -10.44 -2.62 11.11
C ASP A 47 -11.64 -1.94 10.44
N THR A 48 -11.90 -0.68 10.79
CA THR A 48 -12.93 0.13 10.15
C THR A 48 -12.64 0.30 8.66
N GLY A 49 -11.40 0.64 8.32
CA GLY A 49 -10.98 0.78 6.92
C GLY A 49 -11.15 -0.53 6.14
N THR A 50 -10.80 -1.66 6.74
CA THR A 50 -10.98 -2.97 6.13
C THR A 50 -12.45 -3.26 5.87
N GLY A 51 -13.32 -2.97 6.85
CA GLY A 51 -14.77 -3.16 6.70
C GLY A 51 -15.36 -2.30 5.58
N VAL A 52 -14.95 -1.05 5.49
CA VAL A 52 -15.36 -0.16 4.39
C VAL A 52 -14.92 -0.70 3.03
N GLY A 53 -13.69 -1.21 2.94
CA GLY A 53 -13.18 -1.83 1.72
C GLY A 53 -14.00 -3.06 1.30
N GLU A 54 -14.39 -3.90 2.25
CA GLU A 54 -15.22 -5.06 1.99
C GLU A 54 -16.60 -4.66 1.46
N LEU A 55 -17.23 -3.65 2.06
CA LEU A 55 -18.49 -3.12 1.58
C LEU A 55 -18.39 -2.55 0.17
N ALA A 56 -17.31 -1.86 -0.13
CA ALA A 56 -17.07 -1.32 -1.47
C ALA A 56 -17.00 -2.44 -2.51
N ARG A 57 -16.39 -3.57 -2.16
CA ARG A 57 -16.31 -4.72 -3.07
C ARG A 57 -17.66 -5.34 -3.36
N GLU A 58 -18.59 -5.29 -2.42
CA GLU A 58 -19.95 -5.79 -2.63
C GLU A 58 -20.72 -4.98 -3.66
N MET A 59 -20.39 -3.70 -3.82
CA MET A 59 -21.00 -2.83 -4.84
C MET A 59 -20.61 -3.21 -6.26
N TYR A 60 -19.50 -3.92 -6.42
CA TYR A 60 -18.99 -4.33 -7.72
C TYR A 60 -18.64 -5.82 -7.70
N PRO A 61 -19.65 -6.71 -7.71
CA PRO A 61 -19.41 -8.14 -7.52
C PRO A 61 -18.53 -8.78 -8.59
N ASN A 62 -18.43 -8.18 -9.77
CA ASN A 62 -17.56 -8.63 -10.84
C ASN A 62 -16.18 -7.96 -10.83
N GLY A 63 -15.89 -7.16 -9.82
CA GLY A 63 -14.59 -6.54 -9.64
C GLY A 63 -13.52 -7.56 -9.27
N ARG A 64 -12.26 -7.19 -9.46
CA ARG A 64 -11.11 -8.04 -9.14
C ARG A 64 -10.31 -7.45 -7.99
N LEU A 65 -10.01 -8.28 -7.01
CA LEU A 65 -9.15 -7.92 -5.89
C LEU A 65 -7.71 -8.33 -6.20
N VAL A 66 -6.79 -7.39 -6.05
CA VAL A 66 -5.35 -7.67 -6.10
C VAL A 66 -4.94 -8.15 -4.72
N GLU A 67 -4.65 -9.43 -4.58
CA GLU A 67 -4.47 -10.10 -3.28
C GLU A 67 -3.05 -10.06 -2.75
N GLU A 68 -2.07 -9.70 -3.57
CA GLU A 68 -0.67 -9.66 -3.16
C GLU A 68 -0.45 -8.67 -2.03
N GLN A 69 0.39 -9.06 -1.08
CA GLN A 69 0.70 -8.24 0.08
C GLN A 69 1.54 -7.01 -0.30
N TYR A 70 1.54 -6.01 0.55
CA TYR A 70 2.29 -4.77 0.30
C TYR A 70 3.78 -4.98 0.05
N PHE A 71 4.36 -6.04 0.61
CA PHE A 71 5.77 -6.37 0.40
C PHE A 71 6.02 -7.11 -0.91
N GLU A 72 4.97 -7.50 -1.62
CA GLU A 72 5.04 -8.15 -2.92
C GLU A 72 4.69 -7.18 -4.05
N LEU A 73 5.23 -5.96 -3.96
CA LEU A 73 4.86 -4.87 -4.86
C LEU A 73 5.02 -5.22 -6.34
N ALA A 74 6.11 -5.88 -6.73
CA ALA A 74 6.34 -6.23 -8.13
C ALA A 74 5.26 -7.17 -8.66
N LYS A 75 4.86 -8.16 -7.86
CA LYS A 75 3.76 -9.07 -8.21
C LYS A 75 2.42 -8.35 -8.27
N ALA A 76 2.16 -7.48 -7.29
CA ALA A 76 0.92 -6.72 -7.23
C ALA A 76 0.77 -5.81 -8.46
N ILE A 77 1.84 -5.15 -8.89
CA ILE A 77 1.85 -4.33 -10.09
C ILE A 77 1.55 -5.17 -11.32
N LYS A 78 2.17 -6.34 -11.43
CA LYS A 78 1.95 -7.24 -12.58
C LYS A 78 0.51 -7.73 -12.62
N THR A 79 -0.05 -8.14 -11.49
CA THR A 79 -1.45 -8.54 -11.39
C THR A 79 -2.37 -7.39 -11.78
N THR A 80 -2.09 -6.18 -11.30
CA THR A 80 -2.87 -4.98 -11.62
C THR A 80 -2.83 -4.70 -13.13
N GLU A 81 -1.68 -4.80 -13.77
CA GLU A 81 -1.55 -4.63 -15.22
C GLU A 81 -2.41 -5.65 -15.98
N ASN A 82 -2.38 -6.91 -15.56
CA ASN A 82 -3.17 -7.97 -16.19
C ASN A 82 -4.66 -7.72 -16.05
N VAL A 83 -5.11 -7.25 -14.88
CA VAL A 83 -6.53 -6.95 -14.63
C VAL A 83 -6.97 -5.72 -15.44
N LEU A 84 -6.11 -4.69 -15.54
CA LEU A 84 -6.39 -3.51 -16.35
C LEU A 84 -6.56 -3.84 -17.84
N ALA A 85 -5.84 -4.83 -18.33
CA ALA A 85 -5.94 -5.27 -19.71
C ALA A 85 -7.26 -5.99 -20.01
N ASP A 86 -7.97 -6.47 -19.01
CA ASP A 86 -9.24 -7.16 -19.15
C ASP A 86 -10.39 -6.17 -19.10
N ILE A 87 -10.95 -5.84 -20.26
CA ILE A 87 -12.03 -4.85 -20.39
C ILE A 87 -13.35 -5.30 -19.77
N THR A 88 -13.48 -6.58 -19.41
CA THR A 88 -14.70 -7.10 -18.77
C THR A 88 -14.74 -6.84 -17.28
N VAL A 89 -13.62 -6.44 -16.68
CA VAL A 89 -13.54 -6.15 -15.25
C VAL A 89 -13.99 -4.72 -14.97
N PRO A 90 -15.10 -4.52 -14.23
CA PRO A 90 -15.65 -3.18 -14.00
C PRO A 90 -14.92 -2.38 -12.94
N ALA A 91 -14.21 -3.04 -12.03
CA ALA A 91 -13.51 -2.39 -10.91
C ALA A 91 -12.32 -3.23 -10.45
N ILE A 92 -11.29 -2.55 -9.97
CA ILE A 92 -10.10 -3.17 -9.39
C ILE A 92 -10.00 -2.69 -7.94
N PHE A 93 -9.84 -3.64 -7.01
CA PHE A 93 -9.66 -3.34 -5.60
C PHE A 93 -8.21 -3.58 -5.19
N GLU A 94 -7.66 -2.66 -4.43
CA GLU A 94 -6.28 -2.72 -3.94
C GLU A 94 -5.25 -2.80 -5.08
N GLY A 95 -5.53 -2.13 -6.20
CA GLY A 95 -4.60 -2.09 -7.33
C GLY A 95 -3.28 -1.42 -6.95
N ALA A 96 -2.18 -1.98 -7.45
CA ALA A 96 -0.84 -1.47 -7.18
C ALA A 96 -0.28 -0.76 -8.41
N PHE A 97 0.24 0.43 -8.20
CA PHE A 97 0.82 1.27 -9.24
C PHE A 97 2.16 1.80 -8.77
N ALA A 98 3.07 1.98 -9.70
CA ALA A 98 4.34 2.62 -9.41
C ALA A 98 4.79 3.43 -10.60
N PHE A 99 5.35 4.60 -10.33
CA PHE A 99 5.95 5.44 -11.35
C PHE A 99 7.24 6.03 -10.78
N GLU A 100 8.35 5.73 -11.42
CA GLU A 100 9.68 6.09 -10.93
C GLU A 100 9.89 5.53 -9.50
N LYS A 101 10.03 6.41 -8.51
CA LYS A 101 10.20 6.02 -7.10
C LYS A 101 8.96 6.25 -6.26
N ILE A 102 7.79 6.40 -6.90
CA ILE A 102 6.50 6.63 -6.22
C ILE A 102 5.61 5.41 -6.42
N ARG A 103 4.94 4.99 -5.34
CA ARG A 103 3.98 3.90 -5.37
C ARG A 103 2.69 4.25 -4.64
#